data_58f2c57d278eebe56965e5ca017b3f3b
#
_entry.id   58f2c57d278eebe56965e5ca017b3f3b
#
_cell.length_a   1.000
_cell.length_b   1.000
_cell.length_c   1.000
_cell.angle_alpha   90.00
_cell.angle_beta   90.00
_cell.angle_gamma   90.00
#
_symmetry.space_group_name_H-M   'P 1'
#
loop_
_entity.id
_entity.type
_entity.pdbx_description
1 polymer ?
#
loop_
_entity_poly.entity_id
_entity_poly.type
_entity_poly.pdbx_seq_one_letter_code
_entity_poly.pdbx_strand_id
1 'polypeptide(L)'
;MELTAGHWMYLIGTCVIIFTMLFRQNVVVPAILVTFLVGWIYSGSFSFGLQTIFNASLTAAGELFNIFLIISIMTALLHSLKSLGTDEQMITPFQRVMKNGYISFWVIVFVTYSISLFFWPTPAVPLVGALLIPVAIRAGLPPIGAAIAISLAGQGMALSSDYIIQIAPSLTATAASVDVGTLADRAFILSIITGITALILAYLSIRKLILRPSSEHLLSWNKIESSPNGAKEETESIPTQRSKYSTLFALLVPGTFLIIIVYMILAKFSDVLPSFEGGSGAALIGGASVILLIAATFFKEARSSLTNVSNHLVKGFVFAFKAMGPVIPIAGFFFIGSGELAASILGSTSVEETPSFLFDLILAGQSYIPESSFIAGFGILLIGMITGLDGSGFSGLPLVGALSGALGQSVGVDPATLGAIGQMGAIWVGGGTLIAWSSLVAVAGFAKVPVMELVRRSFIPVVVGLIIATIIGLWIF
;
A
#
# COMPACT_ATOMS: atom_id res chain seq x y z
N MET A 1 30.38 -6.65 21.08
CA MET A 1 30.39 -5.56 20.11
C MET A 1 30.24 -4.26 20.87
N GLU A 2 31.12 -3.28 20.68
CA GLU A 2 31.03 -1.99 21.40
C GLU A 2 30.12 -1.05 20.61
N LEU A 3 29.05 -0.58 21.25
CA LEU A 3 28.15 0.41 20.66
C LEU A 3 28.86 1.78 20.61
N THR A 4 28.94 2.36 19.41
CA THR A 4 29.53 3.69 19.20
C THR A 4 28.49 4.80 19.39
N ALA A 5 28.93 6.07 19.43
CA ALA A 5 28.05 7.24 19.46
C ALA A 5 27.07 7.27 18.26
N GLY A 6 27.47 6.72 17.08
CA GLY A 6 26.61 6.59 15.91
C GLY A 6 25.40 5.70 16.16
N HIS A 7 25.57 4.56 16.86
CA HIS A 7 24.47 3.68 17.23
C HIS A 7 23.44 4.37 18.13
N TRP A 8 23.90 5.09 19.15
CA TRP A 8 23.02 5.84 20.04
C TRP A 8 22.31 6.97 19.32
N MET A 9 22.98 7.66 18.39
CA MET A 9 22.35 8.69 17.57
C MET A 9 21.29 8.10 16.64
N TYR A 10 21.54 6.91 16.05
CA TYR A 10 20.56 6.21 15.25
C TYR A 10 19.32 5.82 16.08
N LEU A 11 19.51 5.31 17.30
CA LEU A 11 18.41 4.97 18.21
C LEU A 11 17.58 6.20 18.58
N ILE A 12 18.23 7.30 18.95
CA ILE A 12 17.56 8.57 19.24
C ILE A 12 16.78 9.05 18.02
N GLY A 13 17.37 8.97 16.84
CA GLY A 13 16.73 9.32 15.57
C GLY A 13 15.47 8.49 15.30
N THR A 14 15.57 7.17 15.49
CA THR A 14 14.40 6.27 15.37
C THR A 14 13.30 6.66 16.35
N CYS A 15 13.64 6.95 17.61
CA CYS A 15 12.67 7.43 18.59
C CYS A 15 12.04 8.76 18.18
N VAL A 16 12.83 9.73 17.69
CA VAL A 16 12.33 11.03 17.22
C VAL A 16 11.32 10.83 16.07
N ILE A 17 11.62 9.95 15.10
CA ILE A 17 10.69 9.66 14.00
C ILE A 17 9.39 9.07 14.53
N ILE A 18 9.46 8.06 15.42
CA ILE A 18 8.28 7.44 16.02
C ILE A 18 7.44 8.48 16.79
N PHE A 19 8.07 9.31 17.62
CA PHE A 19 7.35 10.37 18.34
C PHE A 19 6.74 11.41 17.38
N THR A 20 7.44 11.77 16.30
CA THR A 20 6.91 12.68 15.28
C THR A 20 5.64 12.10 14.65
N MET A 21 5.61 10.80 14.36
CA MET A 21 4.42 10.10 13.85
C MET A 21 3.28 10.10 14.88
N LEU A 22 3.57 9.82 16.15
CA LEU A 22 2.56 9.88 17.23
C LEU A 22 1.90 11.26 17.36
N PHE A 23 2.66 12.33 17.14
CA PHE A 23 2.13 13.70 17.09
C PHE A 23 1.52 14.10 15.73
N ARG A 24 1.39 13.16 14.80
CA ARG A 24 0.77 13.36 13.46
C ARG A 24 1.49 14.43 12.64
N GLN A 25 2.81 14.55 12.81
CA GLN A 25 3.64 15.48 12.05
C GLN A 25 4.37 14.77 10.91
N ASN A 26 4.79 15.53 9.90
CA ASN A 26 5.52 14.98 8.77
C ASN A 26 6.94 14.57 9.21
N VAL A 27 7.31 13.33 8.91
CA VAL A 27 8.57 12.72 9.34
C VAL A 27 9.75 12.91 8.37
N VAL A 28 9.51 13.48 7.20
CA VAL A 28 10.54 13.70 6.17
C VAL A 28 11.70 14.55 6.69
N VAL A 29 11.39 15.69 7.32
CA VAL A 29 12.43 16.59 7.86
C VAL A 29 13.18 15.95 9.02
N PRO A 30 12.54 15.37 10.04
CA PRO A 30 13.24 14.59 11.05
C PRO A 30 14.15 13.50 10.47
N ALA A 31 13.68 12.71 9.49
CA ALA A 31 14.49 11.66 8.87
C ALA A 31 15.74 12.22 8.20
N ILE A 32 15.65 13.32 7.47
CA ILE A 32 16.79 14.00 6.84
C ILE A 32 17.80 14.48 7.91
N LEU A 33 17.29 15.13 8.96
CA LEU A 33 18.15 15.69 10.01
C LEU A 33 18.89 14.61 10.79
N VAL A 34 18.22 13.52 11.15
CA VAL A 34 18.89 12.40 11.85
C VAL A 34 19.83 11.64 10.93
N THR A 35 19.55 11.48 9.64
CA THR A 35 20.48 10.94 8.66
C THR A 35 21.78 11.75 8.64
N PHE A 36 21.66 13.08 8.59
CA PHE A 36 22.80 13.98 8.68
C PHE A 36 23.62 13.75 9.98
N LEU A 37 22.93 13.75 11.13
CA LEU A 37 23.59 13.61 12.43
C LEU A 37 24.31 12.26 12.59
N VAL A 38 23.68 11.17 12.12
CA VAL A 38 24.32 9.84 12.14
C VAL A 38 25.59 9.83 11.29
N GLY A 39 25.55 10.35 10.05
CA GLY A 39 26.71 10.44 9.18
C GLY A 39 27.81 11.33 9.75
N TRP A 40 27.45 12.47 10.34
CA TRP A 40 28.40 13.39 10.97
C TRP A 40 29.08 12.76 12.20
N ILE A 41 28.32 12.17 13.09
CA ILE A 41 28.84 11.52 14.31
C ILE A 41 29.69 10.29 13.94
N TYR A 42 29.27 9.52 12.95
CA TYR A 42 30.00 8.34 12.48
C TYR A 42 31.38 8.69 11.97
N SER A 43 31.50 9.72 11.13
CA SER A 43 32.80 10.09 10.49
C SER A 43 33.59 11.18 11.22
N GLY A 44 32.97 11.91 12.16
CA GLY A 44 33.52 13.12 12.76
C GLY A 44 33.58 14.33 11.81
N SER A 45 33.06 14.21 10.57
CA SER A 45 33.14 15.24 9.54
C SER A 45 31.74 15.78 9.17
N PHE A 46 31.56 17.10 9.29
CA PHE A 46 30.33 17.79 8.89
C PHE A 46 30.01 17.59 7.41
N SER A 47 31.04 17.66 6.55
CA SER A 47 30.86 17.46 5.10
C SER A 47 30.41 16.04 4.77
N PHE A 48 30.88 15.05 5.51
CA PHE A 48 30.42 13.66 5.36
C PHE A 48 28.96 13.50 5.77
N GLY A 49 28.51 14.15 6.84
CA GLY A 49 27.10 14.19 7.22
C GLY A 49 26.20 14.71 6.10
N LEU A 50 26.62 15.79 5.40
CA LEU A 50 25.89 16.29 4.22
C LEU A 50 25.88 15.27 3.07
N GLN A 51 27.00 14.61 2.79
CA GLN A 51 27.07 13.55 1.79
C GLN A 51 26.18 12.38 2.14
N THR A 52 26.08 12.01 3.43
CA THR A 52 25.23 10.93 3.90
C THR A 52 23.75 11.18 3.60
N ILE A 53 23.24 12.42 3.70
CA ILE A 53 21.85 12.76 3.30
C ILE A 53 21.61 12.41 1.82
N PHE A 54 22.52 12.83 0.96
CA PHE A 54 22.40 12.61 -0.48
C PHE A 54 22.53 11.13 -0.82
N ASN A 55 23.54 10.46 -0.30
CA ASN A 55 23.80 9.05 -0.55
C ASN A 55 22.66 8.17 -0.03
N ALA A 56 22.12 8.44 1.16
CA ALA A 56 20.96 7.74 1.70
C ALA A 56 19.73 7.88 0.80
N SER A 57 19.48 9.10 0.32
CA SER A 57 18.37 9.35 -0.62
C SER A 57 18.61 8.68 -1.97
N LEU A 58 19.84 8.67 -2.47
CA LEU A 58 20.22 8.03 -3.73
C LEU A 58 20.10 6.50 -3.65
N THR A 59 20.63 5.90 -2.59
CA THR A 59 20.50 4.46 -2.33
C THR A 59 19.01 4.07 -2.22
N ALA A 60 18.24 4.81 -1.41
CA ALA A 60 16.81 4.55 -1.29
C ALA A 60 16.07 4.74 -2.61
N ALA A 61 16.39 5.76 -3.40
CA ALA A 61 15.79 5.96 -4.71
C ALA A 61 16.13 4.81 -5.68
N GLY A 62 17.36 4.31 -5.65
CA GLY A 62 17.79 3.14 -6.45
C GLY A 62 17.00 1.89 -6.12
N GLU A 63 16.93 1.54 -4.84
CA GLU A 63 16.18 0.36 -4.35
C GLU A 63 14.68 0.46 -4.64
N LEU A 64 14.11 1.65 -4.54
CA LEU A 64 12.68 1.87 -4.71
C LEU A 64 12.26 2.21 -6.15
N PHE A 65 13.21 2.38 -7.08
CA PHE A 65 12.88 2.87 -8.43
C PHE A 65 11.96 1.91 -9.21
N ASN A 66 12.13 0.60 -9.03
CA ASN A 66 11.23 -0.41 -9.62
C ASN A 66 9.78 -0.18 -9.20
N ILE A 67 9.56 0.21 -7.95
CA ILE A 67 8.25 0.53 -7.38
C ILE A 67 7.67 1.76 -8.08
N PHE A 68 8.47 2.81 -8.24
CA PHE A 68 8.03 4.03 -8.94
C PHE A 68 7.63 3.74 -10.39
N LEU A 69 8.40 2.89 -11.10
CA LEU A 69 8.09 2.50 -12.48
C LEU A 69 6.75 1.79 -12.57
N ILE A 70 6.48 0.80 -11.71
CA ILE A 70 5.23 0.05 -11.73
C ILE A 70 4.04 0.95 -11.45
N ILE A 71 4.10 1.77 -10.39
CA ILE A 71 3.03 2.74 -10.07
C ILE A 71 2.78 3.66 -11.27
N SER A 72 3.85 4.17 -11.90
CA SER A 72 3.75 5.09 -13.03
C SER A 72 3.05 4.42 -14.22
N ILE A 73 3.46 3.20 -14.57
CA ILE A 73 2.92 2.46 -15.70
C ILE A 73 1.46 2.07 -15.46
N MET A 74 1.13 1.55 -14.27
CA MET A 74 -0.24 1.16 -13.94
C MET A 74 -1.19 2.36 -13.91
N THR A 75 -0.73 3.49 -13.37
CA THR A 75 -1.49 4.74 -13.37
C THR A 75 -1.67 5.28 -14.79
N ALA A 76 -0.63 5.23 -15.63
CA ALA A 76 -0.71 5.61 -17.03
C ALA A 76 -1.71 4.76 -17.82
N LEU A 77 -1.68 3.44 -17.60
CA LEU A 77 -2.65 2.50 -18.19
C LEU A 77 -4.08 2.87 -17.77
N LEU A 78 -4.32 3.10 -16.47
CA LEU A 78 -5.63 3.48 -15.96
C LEU A 78 -6.12 4.79 -16.60
N HIS A 79 -5.26 5.80 -16.77
CA HIS A 79 -5.59 7.04 -17.46
C HIS A 79 -5.96 6.80 -18.93
N SER A 80 -5.24 5.93 -19.63
CA SER A 80 -5.57 5.55 -21.01
C SER A 80 -6.93 4.85 -21.09
N LEU A 81 -7.20 3.89 -20.19
CA LEU A 81 -8.48 3.18 -20.12
C LEU A 81 -9.65 4.12 -19.80
N LYS A 82 -9.48 5.06 -18.88
CA LYS A 82 -10.48 6.12 -18.60
C LYS A 82 -10.77 6.94 -19.86
N SER A 83 -9.73 7.30 -20.59
CA SER A 83 -9.89 8.08 -21.84
C SER A 83 -10.64 7.35 -22.94
N LEU A 84 -10.68 6.01 -22.91
CA LEU A 84 -11.46 5.14 -23.80
C LEU A 84 -12.91 4.90 -23.30
N GLY A 85 -13.22 5.23 -22.04
CA GLY A 85 -14.45 4.84 -21.36
C GLY A 85 -14.53 3.33 -21.09
N THR A 86 -13.38 2.69 -20.99
CA THR A 86 -13.24 1.24 -20.73
C THR A 86 -13.52 0.91 -19.28
N ASP A 87 -13.12 1.77 -18.37
CA ASP A 87 -13.29 1.66 -16.93
C ASP A 87 -14.77 1.49 -16.54
N GLU A 88 -15.66 2.28 -17.13
CA GLU A 88 -17.10 2.13 -16.93
C GLU A 88 -17.61 0.75 -17.39
N GLN A 89 -17.08 0.25 -18.52
CA GLN A 89 -17.49 -1.05 -19.07
C GLN A 89 -17.08 -2.23 -18.18
N MET A 90 -15.94 -2.12 -17.52
CA MET A 90 -15.46 -3.15 -16.59
C MET A 90 -16.40 -3.32 -15.39
N ILE A 91 -17.07 -2.26 -14.95
CA ILE A 91 -17.92 -2.25 -13.76
C ILE A 91 -19.40 -2.49 -14.10
N THR A 92 -19.86 -2.08 -15.28
CA THR A 92 -21.29 -2.17 -15.69
C THR A 92 -21.92 -3.55 -15.46
N PRO A 93 -21.28 -4.70 -15.72
CA PRO A 93 -21.87 -6.02 -15.48
C PRO A 93 -22.26 -6.23 -14.02
N PHE A 94 -21.47 -5.72 -13.08
CA PHE A 94 -21.68 -5.88 -11.64
C PHE A 94 -22.88 -5.09 -11.14
N GLN A 95 -23.22 -3.96 -11.77
CA GLN A 95 -24.42 -3.18 -11.44
C GLN A 95 -25.72 -4.00 -11.60
N ARG A 96 -25.76 -4.93 -12.57
CA ARG A 96 -26.92 -5.78 -12.82
C ARG A 96 -27.16 -6.82 -11.71
N VAL A 97 -26.12 -7.17 -10.97
CA VAL A 97 -26.15 -8.14 -9.86
C VAL A 97 -26.62 -7.48 -8.55
N MET A 98 -26.47 -6.17 -8.41
CA MET A 98 -26.76 -5.39 -7.19
C MET A 98 -28.27 -5.19 -6.99
N LYS A 99 -29.01 -6.27 -6.72
CA LYS A 99 -30.48 -6.26 -6.60
C LYS A 99 -30.98 -5.82 -5.22
N ASN A 100 -30.20 -5.93 -4.20
CA ASN A 100 -30.51 -5.51 -2.83
C ASN A 100 -29.26 -5.08 -2.08
N GLY A 101 -29.41 -4.41 -0.94
CA GLY A 101 -28.28 -3.88 -0.18
C GLY A 101 -27.32 -4.93 0.35
N TYR A 102 -27.78 -6.15 0.64
CA TYR A 102 -26.94 -7.25 1.11
C TYR A 102 -25.97 -7.71 0.02
N ILE A 103 -26.47 -7.99 -1.17
CA ILE A 103 -25.66 -8.37 -2.33
C ILE A 103 -24.76 -7.21 -2.75
N SER A 104 -25.27 -5.97 -2.71
CA SER A 104 -24.52 -4.79 -3.12
C SER A 104 -23.27 -4.57 -2.27
N PHE A 105 -23.31 -4.85 -0.96
CA PHE A 105 -22.13 -4.78 -0.10
C PHE A 105 -21.01 -5.70 -0.59
N TRP A 106 -21.33 -6.97 -0.82
CA TRP A 106 -20.33 -7.96 -1.25
C TRP A 106 -19.86 -7.78 -2.69
N VAL A 107 -20.73 -7.26 -3.58
CA VAL A 107 -20.33 -6.88 -4.94
C VAL A 107 -19.34 -5.72 -4.89
N ILE A 108 -19.56 -4.69 -4.07
CA ILE A 108 -18.60 -3.60 -3.90
C ILE A 108 -17.28 -4.14 -3.34
N VAL A 109 -17.32 -5.00 -2.33
CA VAL A 109 -16.11 -5.64 -1.77
C VAL A 109 -15.33 -6.35 -2.86
N PHE A 110 -16.00 -7.24 -3.62
CA PHE A 110 -15.36 -8.04 -4.66
C PHE A 110 -14.76 -7.16 -5.77
N VAL A 111 -15.53 -6.21 -6.29
CA VAL A 111 -15.08 -5.34 -7.39
C VAL A 111 -13.94 -4.43 -6.93
N THR A 112 -14.08 -3.82 -5.75
CA THR A 112 -13.03 -2.95 -5.21
C THR A 112 -11.74 -3.71 -4.97
N TYR A 113 -11.82 -4.89 -4.34
CA TYR A 113 -10.66 -5.75 -4.10
C TYR A 113 -9.99 -6.13 -5.40
N SER A 114 -10.75 -6.67 -6.36
CA SER A 114 -10.23 -7.14 -7.65
C SER A 114 -9.54 -6.02 -8.45
N ILE A 115 -10.16 -4.83 -8.52
CA ILE A 115 -9.57 -3.69 -9.24
C ILE A 115 -8.33 -3.18 -8.49
N SER A 116 -8.39 -3.11 -7.16
CA SER A 116 -7.30 -2.58 -6.33
C SER A 116 -6.07 -3.49 -6.28
N LEU A 117 -6.18 -4.76 -6.63
CA LEU A 117 -5.02 -5.64 -6.80
C LEU A 117 -4.15 -5.27 -8.01
N PHE A 118 -4.76 -4.68 -9.05
CA PHE A 118 -4.06 -4.33 -10.31
C PHE A 118 -3.78 -2.84 -10.41
N PHE A 119 -4.72 -2.04 -9.95
CA PHE A 119 -4.59 -0.59 -9.94
C PHE A 119 -4.54 -0.14 -8.50
N TRP A 120 -3.53 0.61 -8.12
CA TRP A 120 -3.46 1.14 -6.77
C TRP A 120 -4.82 1.65 -6.28
N PRO A 121 -5.23 1.36 -5.03
CA PRO A 121 -6.58 1.71 -4.56
C PRO A 121 -6.92 3.19 -4.70
N THR A 122 -5.97 4.08 -4.42
CA THR A 122 -6.20 5.53 -4.47
C THR A 122 -6.74 6.02 -5.83
N PRO A 123 -6.17 5.66 -6.99
CA PRO A 123 -6.78 6.00 -8.29
C PRO A 123 -8.00 5.14 -8.64
N ALA A 124 -8.19 3.96 -8.04
CA ALA A 124 -9.33 3.08 -8.33
C ALA A 124 -10.60 3.47 -7.56
N VAL A 125 -10.46 4.01 -6.34
CA VAL A 125 -11.59 4.40 -5.48
C VAL A 125 -12.55 5.40 -6.13
N PRO A 126 -12.11 6.48 -6.80
CA PRO A 126 -13.01 7.38 -7.51
C PRO A 126 -13.91 6.67 -8.52
N LEU A 127 -13.34 5.72 -9.28
CA LEU A 127 -14.09 4.95 -10.27
C LEU A 127 -15.17 4.07 -9.62
N VAL A 128 -14.78 3.26 -8.66
CA VAL A 128 -15.71 2.37 -7.93
C VAL A 128 -16.77 3.20 -7.19
N GLY A 129 -16.36 4.29 -6.53
CA GLY A 129 -17.23 5.19 -5.79
C GLY A 129 -18.29 5.83 -6.69
N ALA A 130 -17.88 6.42 -7.80
CA ALA A 130 -18.80 7.10 -8.71
C ALA A 130 -19.82 6.16 -9.36
N LEU A 131 -19.43 4.92 -9.68
CA LEU A 131 -20.28 4.00 -10.44
C LEU A 131 -21.09 3.03 -9.57
N LEU A 132 -20.56 2.53 -8.46
CA LEU A 132 -21.24 1.52 -7.66
C LEU A 132 -22.00 2.08 -6.45
N ILE A 133 -21.54 3.19 -5.83
CA ILE A 133 -22.24 3.75 -4.67
C ILE A 133 -23.69 4.14 -4.99
N PRO A 134 -23.99 4.88 -6.09
CA PRO A 134 -25.37 5.24 -6.41
C PRO A 134 -26.28 4.02 -6.61
N VAL A 135 -25.77 2.97 -7.25
CA VAL A 135 -26.52 1.73 -7.49
C VAL A 135 -26.77 0.99 -6.19
N ALA A 136 -25.76 0.92 -5.31
CA ALA A 136 -25.87 0.28 -4.00
C ALA A 136 -26.90 0.99 -3.11
N ILE A 137 -26.91 2.32 -3.09
CA ILE A 137 -27.85 3.13 -2.31
C ILE A 137 -29.29 2.88 -2.83
N ARG A 138 -29.49 2.89 -4.14
CA ARG A 138 -30.77 2.53 -4.75
C ARG A 138 -31.22 1.11 -4.38
N ALA A 139 -30.26 0.17 -4.24
CA ALA A 139 -30.50 -1.19 -3.81
C ALA A 139 -30.76 -1.34 -2.30
N GLY A 140 -30.68 -0.24 -1.53
CA GLY A 140 -30.97 -0.19 -0.09
C GLY A 140 -29.74 -0.31 0.82
N LEU A 141 -28.52 -0.31 0.27
CA LEU A 141 -27.31 -0.25 1.10
C LEU A 141 -27.12 1.18 1.61
N PRO A 142 -26.94 1.42 2.93
CA PRO A 142 -26.69 2.76 3.43
C PRO A 142 -25.31 3.27 2.91
N PRO A 143 -25.17 4.59 2.64
CA PRO A 143 -23.93 5.17 2.12
C PRO A 143 -22.69 4.80 2.93
N ILE A 144 -22.79 4.77 4.27
CA ILE A 144 -21.73 4.35 5.17
C ILE A 144 -21.32 2.89 4.95
N GLY A 145 -22.27 2.01 4.60
CA GLY A 145 -21.97 0.61 4.29
C GLY A 145 -21.18 0.46 2.98
N ALA A 146 -21.51 1.26 1.97
CA ALA A 146 -20.74 1.29 0.72
C ALA A 146 -19.32 1.84 0.95
N ALA A 147 -19.17 2.90 1.76
CA ALA A 147 -17.85 3.45 2.12
C ALA A 147 -16.98 2.44 2.87
N ILE A 148 -17.53 1.73 3.86
CA ILE A 148 -16.83 0.67 4.60
C ILE A 148 -16.37 -0.44 3.64
N ALA A 149 -17.24 -0.90 2.74
CA ALA A 149 -16.89 -1.95 1.78
C ALA A 149 -15.71 -1.55 0.88
N ILE A 150 -15.70 -0.31 0.36
CA ILE A 150 -14.61 0.23 -0.47
C ILE A 150 -13.32 0.35 0.35
N SER A 151 -13.40 0.96 1.54
CA SER A 151 -12.24 1.20 2.39
C SER A 151 -11.56 -0.12 2.80
N LEU A 152 -12.33 -1.06 3.37
CA LEU A 152 -11.76 -2.32 3.87
C LEU A 152 -11.23 -3.21 2.74
N ALA A 153 -11.96 -3.32 1.63
CA ALA A 153 -11.54 -4.18 0.52
C ALA A 153 -10.37 -3.61 -0.29
N GLY A 154 -10.42 -2.31 -0.60
CA GLY A 154 -9.40 -1.66 -1.43
C GLY A 154 -8.20 -1.20 -0.61
N GLN A 155 -8.44 -0.26 0.30
CA GLN A 155 -7.36 0.43 1.02
C GLN A 155 -6.83 -0.36 2.22
N GLY A 156 -7.62 -1.27 2.77
CA GLY A 156 -7.16 -2.23 3.76
C GLY A 156 -6.58 -3.47 3.09
N MET A 157 -7.45 -4.34 2.60
CA MET A 157 -7.13 -5.70 2.18
C MET A 157 -6.23 -5.76 0.93
N ALA A 158 -6.61 -5.10 -0.17
CA ALA A 158 -5.81 -5.16 -1.40
C ALA A 158 -4.47 -4.45 -1.24
N LEU A 159 -4.44 -3.28 -0.58
CA LEU A 159 -3.24 -2.51 -0.38
C LEU A 159 -2.26 -3.17 0.58
N SER A 160 -2.74 -3.83 1.65
CA SER A 160 -1.86 -4.50 2.62
C SER A 160 -1.27 -5.80 2.10
N SER A 161 -1.98 -6.53 1.23
CA SER A 161 -1.43 -7.70 0.57
C SER A 161 -0.44 -7.28 -0.53
N ASP A 162 -0.83 -6.31 -1.33
CA ASP A 162 -0.12 -5.78 -2.51
C ASP A 162 0.59 -6.89 -3.33
N TYR A 163 -0.12 -8.03 -3.43
CA TYR A 163 0.46 -9.30 -3.89
C TYR A 163 0.90 -9.26 -5.35
N ILE A 164 0.20 -8.48 -6.18
CA ILE A 164 0.43 -8.44 -7.63
C ILE A 164 1.50 -7.41 -7.98
N ILE A 165 1.39 -6.20 -7.43
CA ILE A 165 2.29 -5.09 -7.74
C ILE A 165 3.55 -5.16 -6.88
N GLN A 166 3.45 -5.71 -5.67
CA GLN A 166 4.54 -5.98 -4.72
C GLN A 166 5.33 -4.74 -4.26
N ILE A 167 4.68 -3.59 -4.15
CA ILE A 167 5.32 -2.36 -3.65
C ILE A 167 5.57 -2.44 -2.15
N ALA A 168 4.51 -2.72 -1.38
CA ALA A 168 4.62 -2.81 0.08
C ALA A 168 5.52 -3.96 0.52
N PRO A 169 5.37 -5.19 -0.03
CA PRO A 169 6.29 -6.28 0.27
C PRO A 169 7.75 -5.96 -0.07
N SER A 170 8.01 -5.30 -1.20
CA SER A 170 9.38 -4.95 -1.60
C SER A 170 10.02 -3.95 -0.63
N LEU A 171 9.28 -2.90 -0.21
CA LEU A 171 9.75 -1.93 0.79
C LEU A 171 10.13 -2.61 2.12
N THR A 172 9.25 -3.48 2.60
CA THR A 172 9.45 -4.16 3.89
C THR A 172 10.57 -5.20 3.78
N ALA A 173 10.58 -6.01 2.72
CA ALA A 173 11.54 -7.09 2.52
C ALA A 173 12.97 -6.56 2.31
N THR A 174 13.15 -5.50 1.52
CA THR A 174 14.45 -4.85 1.32
C THR A 174 15.04 -4.39 2.64
N ALA A 175 14.24 -3.72 3.47
CA ALA A 175 14.69 -3.25 4.78
C ALA A 175 14.93 -4.40 5.79
N ALA A 176 14.22 -5.52 5.64
CA ALA A 176 14.39 -6.71 6.47
C ALA A 176 15.52 -7.64 5.97
N SER A 177 16.07 -7.40 4.80
CA SER A 177 17.03 -8.28 4.11
C SER A 177 16.50 -9.71 3.92
N VAL A 178 15.22 -9.82 3.48
CA VAL A 178 14.56 -11.10 3.20
C VAL A 178 14.01 -11.14 1.76
N ASP A 179 13.66 -12.36 1.30
CA ASP A 179 13.05 -12.52 -0.02
C ASP A 179 11.65 -11.86 -0.10
N VAL A 180 11.46 -11.07 -1.16
CA VAL A 180 10.21 -10.32 -1.41
C VAL A 180 9.03 -11.26 -1.60
N GLY A 181 9.22 -12.37 -2.32
CA GLY A 181 8.16 -13.34 -2.59
C GLY A 181 7.65 -14.01 -1.32
N THR A 182 8.57 -14.42 -0.44
CA THR A 182 8.25 -15.01 0.86
C THR A 182 7.45 -14.03 1.74
N LEU A 183 7.87 -12.78 1.81
CA LEU A 183 7.16 -11.77 2.58
C LEU A 183 5.79 -11.47 1.96
N ALA A 184 5.70 -11.37 0.63
CA ALA A 184 4.44 -11.14 -0.08
C ALA A 184 3.42 -12.27 0.16
N ASP A 185 3.85 -13.53 0.15
CA ASP A 185 2.97 -14.68 0.46
C ASP A 185 2.38 -14.57 1.86
N ARG A 186 3.21 -14.23 2.85
CA ARG A 186 2.76 -14.07 4.23
C ARG A 186 1.83 -12.87 4.39
N ALA A 187 2.20 -11.74 3.81
CA ALA A 187 1.37 -10.54 3.79
C ALA A 187 0.01 -10.80 3.13
N PHE A 188 -0.03 -11.60 2.05
CA PHE A 188 -1.28 -11.99 1.40
C PHE A 188 -2.18 -12.81 2.33
N ILE A 189 -1.64 -13.83 2.98
CA ILE A 189 -2.40 -14.67 3.91
C ILE A 189 -2.92 -13.85 5.09
N LEU A 190 -2.07 -13.02 5.71
CA LEU A 190 -2.45 -12.17 6.82
C LEU A 190 -3.49 -11.11 6.41
N SER A 191 -3.38 -10.57 5.20
CA SER A 191 -4.34 -9.62 4.64
C SER A 191 -5.71 -10.26 4.42
N ILE A 192 -5.77 -11.48 3.91
CA ILE A 192 -7.01 -12.25 3.75
C ILE A 192 -7.67 -12.49 5.12
N ILE A 193 -6.91 -12.92 6.12
CA ILE A 193 -7.45 -13.17 7.46
C ILE A 193 -7.98 -11.88 8.08
N THR A 194 -7.18 -10.80 8.05
CA THR A 194 -7.58 -9.48 8.55
C THR A 194 -8.81 -8.98 7.81
N GLY A 195 -8.79 -9.05 6.48
CA GLY A 195 -9.84 -8.51 5.62
C GLY A 195 -11.17 -9.26 5.78
N ILE A 196 -11.16 -10.59 5.75
CA ILE A 196 -12.37 -11.38 5.95
C ILE A 196 -12.96 -11.11 7.33
N THR A 197 -12.13 -11.09 8.37
CA THR A 197 -12.57 -10.80 9.74
C THR A 197 -13.19 -9.40 9.83
N ALA A 198 -12.49 -8.40 9.32
CA ALA A 198 -12.97 -7.01 9.34
C ALA A 198 -14.25 -6.82 8.52
N LEU A 199 -14.34 -7.41 7.33
CA LEU A 199 -15.53 -7.33 6.47
C LEU A 199 -16.75 -8.02 7.10
N ILE A 200 -16.58 -9.19 7.70
CA ILE A 200 -17.68 -9.88 8.38
C ILE A 200 -18.18 -9.06 9.57
N LEU A 201 -17.28 -8.58 10.45
CA LEU A 201 -17.67 -7.79 11.60
C LEU A 201 -18.34 -6.46 11.19
N ALA A 202 -17.79 -5.79 10.20
CA ALA A 202 -18.38 -4.57 9.65
C ALA A 202 -19.75 -4.85 9.02
N TYR A 203 -19.89 -5.90 8.22
CA TYR A 203 -21.17 -6.31 7.65
C TYR A 203 -22.22 -6.60 8.72
N LEU A 204 -21.87 -7.34 9.78
CA LEU A 204 -22.77 -7.62 10.90
C LEU A 204 -23.24 -6.34 11.60
N SER A 205 -22.38 -5.31 11.68
CA SER A 205 -22.73 -4.02 12.28
C SER A 205 -23.69 -3.20 11.45
N ILE A 206 -23.62 -3.30 10.10
CA ILE A 206 -24.44 -2.49 9.18
C ILE A 206 -25.67 -3.23 8.65
N ARG A 207 -25.74 -4.55 8.73
CA ARG A 207 -26.86 -5.34 8.15
C ARG A 207 -28.24 -4.90 8.62
N LYS A 208 -28.35 -4.40 9.85
CA LYS A 208 -29.62 -3.89 10.41
C LYS A 208 -30.01 -2.53 9.84
N LEU A 209 -29.10 -1.81 9.19
CA LEU A 209 -29.32 -0.51 8.55
C LEU A 209 -29.68 -0.65 7.05
N ILE A 210 -29.61 -1.86 6.51
CA ILE A 210 -29.93 -2.14 5.11
C ILE A 210 -31.45 -2.06 4.94
N LEU A 211 -31.88 -1.25 3.97
CA LEU A 211 -33.27 -0.98 3.68
C LEU A 211 -33.76 -1.81 2.47
N ARG A 212 -35.04 -1.78 2.23
CA ARG A 212 -35.60 -2.33 0.97
C ARG A 212 -35.22 -1.44 -0.22
N PRO A 213 -34.96 -2.02 -1.41
CA PRO A 213 -34.60 -1.25 -2.58
C PRO A 213 -35.66 -0.16 -2.90
N SER A 214 -35.22 1.09 -3.08
CA SER A 214 -36.08 2.21 -3.48
C SER A 214 -35.25 3.29 -4.20
N SER A 215 -35.86 3.90 -5.23
CA SER A 215 -35.27 5.06 -5.91
C SER A 215 -35.23 6.32 -5.02
N GLU A 216 -36.05 6.40 -3.98
CA GLU A 216 -36.11 7.51 -3.05
C GLU A 216 -34.80 7.64 -2.24
N HIS A 217 -34.14 6.51 -1.95
CA HIS A 217 -32.84 6.54 -1.26
C HIS A 217 -31.77 7.29 -2.06
N LEU A 218 -31.76 7.08 -3.38
CA LEU A 218 -30.84 7.80 -4.26
C LEU A 218 -31.19 9.29 -4.34
N LEU A 219 -32.47 9.64 -4.40
CA LEU A 219 -32.91 11.04 -4.42
C LEU A 219 -32.53 11.78 -3.13
N SER A 220 -32.73 11.15 -1.97
CA SER A 220 -32.35 11.72 -0.69
C SER A 220 -30.82 11.87 -0.54
N TRP A 221 -30.04 10.89 -0.99
CA TRP A 221 -28.58 10.96 -0.98
C TRP A 221 -28.03 12.04 -1.91
N ASN A 222 -28.64 12.25 -3.09
CA ASN A 222 -28.24 13.32 -4.01
C ASN A 222 -28.47 14.73 -3.43
N LYS A 223 -29.44 14.89 -2.51
CA LYS A 223 -29.71 16.17 -1.84
C LYS A 223 -28.68 16.52 -0.76
N ILE A 224 -27.85 15.56 -0.31
CA ILE A 224 -26.79 15.82 0.64
C ILE A 224 -25.70 16.61 -0.12
N GLU A 225 -25.49 17.89 0.28
CA GLU A 225 -24.39 18.68 -0.26
C GLU A 225 -23.06 18.01 0.09
N SER A 226 -22.11 18.01 -0.87
CA SER A 226 -20.77 17.52 -0.63
C SER A 226 -20.15 18.36 0.47
N SER A 227 -19.61 17.72 1.52
CA SER A 227 -18.96 18.40 2.63
C SER A 227 -17.87 19.34 2.11
N PRO A 228 -17.70 20.58 2.63
CA PRO A 228 -16.74 21.57 2.12
C PRO A 228 -15.27 21.12 2.17
N ASN A 229 -14.96 20.06 2.92
CA ASN A 229 -13.61 19.49 3.12
C ASN A 229 -13.32 18.25 2.24
N GLY A 230 -14.21 17.88 1.35
CA GLY A 230 -13.88 16.88 0.34
C GLY A 230 -12.82 17.48 -0.58
N ALA A 231 -11.59 16.96 -0.54
CA ALA A 231 -10.54 17.33 -1.44
C ALA A 231 -11.10 17.35 -2.86
N LYS A 232 -11.16 18.51 -3.47
CA LYS A 232 -11.19 18.65 -4.92
C LYS A 232 -9.84 18.14 -5.42
N GLU A 233 -9.58 16.84 -5.32
CA GLU A 233 -8.72 16.25 -6.31
C GLU A 233 -9.43 16.56 -7.63
N GLU A 234 -8.73 17.31 -8.48
CA GLU A 234 -9.12 17.57 -9.85
C GLU A 234 -9.31 16.22 -10.55
N THR A 235 -10.46 15.60 -10.27
CA THR A 235 -10.99 14.59 -11.15
C THR A 235 -11.37 15.40 -12.40
N GLU A 236 -10.37 15.61 -13.30
CA GLU A 236 -10.67 16.02 -14.66
C GLU A 236 -11.77 15.05 -15.09
N SER A 237 -13.00 15.52 -15.08
CA SER A 237 -14.12 14.88 -15.77
C SER A 237 -13.81 15.01 -17.26
N ILE A 238 -12.94 14.09 -17.73
CA ILE A 238 -12.72 13.93 -19.16
C ILE A 238 -14.09 13.49 -19.70
N PRO A 239 -14.72 14.27 -20.60
CA PRO A 239 -15.96 13.82 -21.22
C PRO A 239 -15.66 12.51 -21.92
N THR A 240 -16.16 11.41 -21.37
CA THR A 240 -15.90 10.06 -21.88
C THR A 240 -16.73 9.86 -23.14
N GLN A 241 -16.16 10.24 -24.29
CA GLN A 241 -16.69 9.73 -25.56
C GLN A 241 -16.36 8.25 -25.65
N ARG A 242 -17.38 7.44 -25.48
CA ARG A 242 -17.29 5.97 -25.52
C ARG A 242 -16.70 5.53 -26.86
N SER A 243 -15.49 4.98 -26.85
CA SER A 243 -14.87 4.41 -28.03
C SER A 243 -15.53 3.08 -28.39
N LYS A 244 -15.61 2.73 -29.68
CA LYS A 244 -16.06 1.42 -30.17
C LYS A 244 -15.24 0.25 -29.64
N TYR A 245 -14.01 0.50 -29.19
CA TYR A 245 -13.07 -0.49 -28.62
C TYR A 245 -13.14 -0.58 -27.09
N SER A 246 -13.96 0.25 -26.42
CA SER A 246 -14.10 0.27 -24.96
C SER A 246 -14.41 -1.11 -24.39
N THR A 247 -15.38 -1.82 -24.98
CA THR A 247 -15.76 -3.17 -24.52
C THR A 247 -14.65 -4.21 -24.76
N LEU A 248 -13.89 -4.09 -25.86
CA LEU A 248 -12.77 -4.97 -26.14
C LEU A 248 -11.71 -4.86 -25.03
N PHE A 249 -11.31 -3.63 -24.69
CA PHE A 249 -10.32 -3.41 -23.63
C PHE A 249 -10.86 -3.72 -22.24
N ALA A 250 -12.16 -3.58 -22.00
CA ALA A 250 -12.81 -3.98 -20.75
C ALA A 250 -12.68 -5.48 -20.46
N LEU A 251 -12.55 -6.31 -21.50
CA LEU A 251 -12.32 -7.75 -21.36
C LEU A 251 -10.83 -8.10 -21.47
N LEU A 252 -10.10 -7.45 -22.38
CA LEU A 252 -8.71 -7.76 -22.68
C LEU A 252 -7.79 -7.44 -21.51
N VAL A 253 -7.97 -6.30 -20.83
CA VAL A 253 -7.10 -5.90 -19.71
C VAL A 253 -7.24 -6.83 -18.52
N PRO A 254 -8.44 -7.08 -17.95
CA PRO A 254 -8.59 -8.06 -16.87
C PRO A 254 -8.20 -9.48 -17.30
N GLY A 255 -8.48 -9.85 -18.55
CA GLY A 255 -8.12 -11.16 -19.10
C GLY A 255 -6.60 -11.36 -19.17
N THR A 256 -5.86 -10.35 -19.61
CA THR A 256 -4.38 -10.39 -19.63
C THR A 256 -3.82 -10.55 -18.23
N PHE A 257 -4.28 -9.76 -17.27
CA PHE A 257 -3.82 -9.88 -15.88
C PHE A 257 -4.20 -11.22 -15.26
N LEU A 258 -5.40 -11.73 -15.53
CA LEU A 258 -5.80 -13.06 -15.06
C LEU A 258 -4.89 -14.16 -15.61
N ILE A 259 -4.54 -14.11 -16.90
CA ILE A 259 -3.62 -15.05 -17.52
C ILE A 259 -2.24 -14.96 -16.86
N ILE A 260 -1.73 -13.75 -16.60
CA ILE A 260 -0.44 -13.54 -15.92
C ILE A 260 -0.48 -14.13 -14.51
N ILE A 261 -1.54 -13.90 -13.74
CA ILE A 261 -1.68 -14.46 -12.38
C ILE A 261 -1.70 -15.97 -12.42
N VAL A 262 -2.51 -16.56 -13.31
CA VAL A 262 -2.58 -18.02 -13.47
C VAL A 262 -1.21 -18.57 -13.84
N TYR A 263 -0.50 -17.91 -14.74
CA TYR A 263 0.86 -18.28 -15.12
C TYR A 263 1.83 -18.20 -13.93
N MET A 264 1.80 -17.12 -13.12
CA MET A 264 2.63 -16.97 -11.92
C MET A 264 2.32 -18.05 -10.87
N ILE A 265 1.03 -18.37 -10.67
CA ILE A 265 0.62 -19.44 -9.75
C ILE A 265 1.12 -20.80 -10.25
N LEU A 266 0.94 -21.09 -11.53
CA LEU A 266 1.42 -22.35 -12.12
C LEU A 266 2.95 -22.47 -12.05
N ALA A 267 3.68 -21.38 -12.29
CA ALA A 267 5.14 -21.35 -12.19
C ALA A 267 5.63 -21.63 -10.76
N LYS A 268 4.87 -21.26 -9.74
CA LYS A 268 5.19 -21.55 -8.33
C LYS A 268 5.07 -23.04 -7.96
N PHE A 269 4.18 -23.77 -8.64
CA PHE A 269 3.92 -25.20 -8.39
C PHE A 269 4.50 -26.13 -9.45
N SER A 270 5.26 -25.61 -10.41
CA SER A 270 5.78 -26.37 -11.55
C SER A 270 7.28 -26.16 -11.71
N ASP A 271 8.04 -27.26 -11.69
CA ASP A 271 9.48 -27.25 -11.95
C ASP A 271 9.84 -26.97 -13.45
N VAL A 272 8.83 -26.94 -14.33
CA VAL A 272 9.02 -26.74 -15.78
C VAL A 272 8.96 -25.27 -16.17
N LEU A 273 8.24 -24.45 -15.41
CA LEU A 273 8.11 -23.02 -15.68
C LEU A 273 9.15 -22.23 -14.87
N PRO A 274 9.76 -21.18 -15.44
CA PRO A 274 10.71 -20.36 -14.69
C PRO A 274 9.99 -19.72 -13.49
N SER A 275 10.60 -19.86 -12.30
CA SER A 275 10.11 -19.20 -11.08
C SER A 275 10.23 -17.68 -11.20
N PHE A 276 9.27 -16.97 -10.62
CA PHE A 276 9.31 -15.51 -10.53
C PHE A 276 9.90 -15.10 -9.18
N GLU A 277 11.23 -15.02 -9.13
CA GLU A 277 11.97 -14.59 -7.94
C GLU A 277 12.35 -13.10 -8.04
N GLY A 278 12.58 -12.45 -6.91
CA GLY A 278 13.22 -11.13 -6.85
C GLY A 278 12.48 -10.01 -7.60
N GLY A 279 11.15 -10.00 -7.61
CA GLY A 279 10.38 -8.93 -8.28
C GLY A 279 10.13 -9.14 -9.78
N SER A 280 10.54 -10.28 -10.36
CA SER A 280 10.33 -10.59 -11.79
C SER A 280 8.84 -10.67 -12.18
N GLY A 281 7.96 -11.07 -11.26
CA GLY A 281 6.51 -11.04 -11.45
C GLY A 281 5.98 -9.61 -11.65
N ALA A 282 6.45 -8.67 -10.86
CA ALA A 282 6.13 -7.26 -11.02
C ALA A 282 6.63 -6.69 -12.36
N ALA A 283 7.83 -7.09 -12.81
CA ALA A 283 8.36 -6.71 -14.12
C ALA A 283 7.51 -7.24 -15.28
N LEU A 284 7.00 -8.48 -15.20
CA LEU A 284 6.09 -9.06 -16.20
C LEU A 284 4.78 -8.26 -16.29
N ILE A 285 4.19 -7.92 -15.14
CA ILE A 285 2.97 -7.10 -15.06
C ILE A 285 3.23 -5.69 -15.62
N GLY A 286 4.34 -5.08 -15.26
CA GLY A 286 4.75 -3.77 -15.78
C GLY A 286 4.91 -3.77 -17.31
N GLY A 287 5.63 -4.76 -17.85
CA GLY A 287 5.81 -4.92 -19.31
C GLY A 287 4.50 -5.13 -20.06
N ALA A 288 3.62 -6.02 -19.56
CA ALA A 288 2.31 -6.24 -20.13
C ALA A 288 1.46 -4.96 -20.10
N SER A 289 1.54 -4.19 -18.99
CA SER A 289 0.81 -2.93 -18.83
C SER A 289 1.27 -1.86 -19.82
N VAL A 290 2.57 -1.79 -20.16
CA VAL A 290 3.07 -0.88 -21.19
C VAL A 290 2.50 -1.25 -22.57
N ILE A 291 2.48 -2.53 -22.92
CA ILE A 291 1.90 -2.99 -24.19
C ILE A 291 0.39 -2.66 -24.25
N LEU A 292 -0.34 -2.90 -23.15
CA LEU A 292 -1.76 -2.58 -23.06
C LEU A 292 -2.00 -1.05 -23.13
N LEU A 293 -1.14 -0.24 -22.51
CA LEU A 293 -1.18 1.23 -22.60
C LEU A 293 -1.01 1.70 -24.05
N ILE A 294 0.00 1.18 -24.75
CA ILE A 294 0.25 1.54 -26.16
C ILE A 294 -0.95 1.12 -27.02
N ALA A 295 -1.41 -0.12 -26.88
CA ALA A 295 -2.56 -0.63 -27.62
C ALA A 295 -3.82 0.20 -27.34
N ALA A 296 -4.19 0.44 -26.08
CA ALA A 296 -5.35 1.21 -25.70
C ALA A 296 -5.32 2.63 -26.29
N THR A 297 -4.16 3.28 -26.22
CA THR A 297 -3.98 4.63 -26.75
C THR A 297 -4.05 4.66 -28.27
N PHE A 298 -3.45 3.66 -28.95
CA PHE A 298 -3.48 3.55 -30.40
C PHE A 298 -4.90 3.32 -30.93
N PHE A 299 -5.66 2.41 -30.32
CA PHE A 299 -7.03 2.10 -30.72
C PHE A 299 -8.01 3.24 -30.42
N LYS A 300 -7.66 4.16 -29.51
CA LYS A 300 -8.42 5.40 -29.31
C LYS A 300 -8.21 6.38 -30.47
N GLU A 301 -6.94 6.70 -30.76
CA GLU A 301 -6.57 7.69 -31.77
C GLU A 301 -5.14 7.40 -32.28
N ALA A 302 -5.05 6.70 -33.39
CA ALA A 302 -3.76 6.26 -33.95
C ALA A 302 -2.80 7.44 -34.29
N ARG A 303 -3.37 8.57 -34.76
CA ARG A 303 -2.57 9.70 -35.24
C ARG A 303 -1.84 10.46 -34.13
N SER A 304 -2.39 10.52 -32.93
CA SER A 304 -1.83 11.18 -31.75
C SER A 304 -1.29 10.20 -30.70
N SER A 305 -1.29 8.89 -31.01
CA SER A 305 -1.00 7.82 -30.05
C SER A 305 0.35 7.97 -29.36
N LEU A 306 1.42 8.31 -30.12
CA LEU A 306 2.78 8.46 -29.57
C LEU A 306 2.83 9.58 -28.50
N THR A 307 2.26 10.73 -28.81
CA THR A 307 2.19 11.85 -27.87
C THR A 307 1.31 11.52 -26.67
N ASN A 308 0.17 10.86 -26.88
CA ASN A 308 -0.74 10.50 -25.82
C ASN A 308 -0.16 9.43 -24.87
N VAL A 309 0.58 8.43 -25.38
CA VAL A 309 1.31 7.48 -24.55
C VAL A 309 2.32 8.20 -23.65
N SER A 310 3.11 9.12 -24.22
CA SER A 310 4.06 9.93 -23.46
C SER A 310 3.34 10.75 -22.36
N ASN A 311 2.23 11.40 -22.69
CA ASN A 311 1.45 12.18 -21.73
C ASN A 311 0.87 11.32 -20.61
N HIS A 312 0.38 10.11 -20.90
CA HIS A 312 -0.11 9.18 -19.88
C HIS A 312 1.03 8.72 -18.97
N LEU A 313 2.21 8.41 -19.52
CA LEU A 313 3.40 8.07 -18.73
C LEU A 313 3.83 9.21 -17.82
N VAL A 314 3.89 10.45 -18.33
CA VAL A 314 4.22 11.63 -17.51
C VAL A 314 3.24 11.79 -16.35
N LYS A 315 1.93 11.69 -16.61
CA LYS A 315 0.90 11.71 -15.53
C LYS A 315 1.13 10.60 -14.51
N GLY A 316 1.48 9.39 -14.98
CA GLY A 316 1.81 8.25 -14.11
C GLY A 316 3.04 8.53 -13.23
N PHE A 317 4.12 9.07 -13.81
CA PHE A 317 5.32 9.44 -13.04
C PHE A 317 5.02 10.54 -12.02
N VAL A 318 4.31 11.59 -12.40
CA VAL A 318 3.92 12.66 -11.47
C VAL A 318 3.14 12.08 -10.28
N PHE A 319 2.19 11.16 -10.55
CA PHE A 319 1.45 10.48 -9.49
C PHE A 319 2.36 9.65 -8.59
N ALA A 320 3.26 8.84 -9.17
CA ALA A 320 4.17 7.98 -8.40
C ALA A 320 5.10 8.81 -7.48
N PHE A 321 5.71 9.87 -8.00
CA PHE A 321 6.56 10.74 -7.20
C PHE A 321 5.78 11.54 -6.15
N LYS A 322 4.57 11.98 -6.44
CA LYS A 322 3.71 12.63 -5.45
C LYS A 322 3.33 11.68 -4.31
N ALA A 323 3.03 10.42 -4.63
CA ALA A 323 2.61 9.43 -3.65
C ALA A 323 3.78 8.89 -2.82
N MET A 324 4.91 8.58 -3.47
CA MET A 324 6.03 7.83 -2.86
C MET A 324 7.29 8.66 -2.63
N GLY A 325 7.41 9.86 -3.22
CA GLY A 325 8.60 10.71 -3.07
C GLY A 325 9.00 10.98 -1.61
N PRO A 326 8.07 11.27 -0.70
CA PRO A 326 8.35 11.45 0.73
C PRO A 326 8.94 10.22 1.42
N VAL A 327 8.73 9.01 0.87
CA VAL A 327 9.25 7.75 1.43
C VAL A 327 10.77 7.63 1.25
N ILE A 328 11.35 8.24 0.19
CA ILE A 328 12.78 8.14 -0.13
C ILE A 328 13.68 8.56 1.05
N PRO A 329 13.60 9.77 1.61
CA PRO A 329 14.47 10.15 2.72
C PRO A 329 14.20 9.36 4.01
N ILE A 330 12.98 8.89 4.21
CA ILE A 330 12.61 8.06 5.35
C ILE A 330 13.25 6.67 5.22
N ALA A 331 13.11 6.03 4.06
CA ALA A 331 13.76 4.76 3.76
C ALA A 331 15.27 4.87 3.85
N GLY A 332 15.87 5.94 3.31
CA GLY A 332 17.30 6.21 3.40
C GLY A 332 17.83 6.22 4.83
N PHE A 333 17.11 6.82 5.77
CA PHE A 333 17.47 6.76 7.19
C PHE A 333 17.44 5.32 7.73
N PHE A 334 16.35 4.57 7.48
CA PHE A 334 16.24 3.21 8.01
C PHE A 334 17.19 2.24 7.35
N PHE A 335 17.54 2.45 6.09
CA PHE A 335 18.55 1.64 5.38
C PHE A 335 19.97 1.76 5.96
N ILE A 336 20.30 2.86 6.62
CA ILE A 336 21.56 2.95 7.41
C ILE A 336 21.57 1.93 8.56
N GLY A 337 20.40 1.49 9.03
CA GLY A 337 20.27 0.47 10.05
C GLY A 337 20.62 -0.95 9.60
N SER A 338 20.61 -1.24 8.29
CA SER A 338 20.88 -2.56 7.69
C SER A 338 22.28 -2.62 7.04
N GLY A 339 23.02 -3.73 7.24
CA GLY A 339 24.45 -3.83 6.90
C GLY A 339 24.81 -3.52 5.45
N GLU A 340 24.17 -4.17 4.48
CA GLU A 340 24.49 -3.99 3.05
C GLU A 340 24.18 -2.58 2.54
N LEU A 341 23.01 -2.06 2.89
CA LEU A 341 22.60 -0.72 2.46
C LEU A 341 23.35 0.38 3.21
N ALA A 342 23.73 0.13 4.48
CA ALA A 342 24.58 1.05 5.23
C ALA A 342 25.95 1.26 4.56
N ALA A 343 26.57 0.20 4.05
CA ALA A 343 27.85 0.29 3.33
C ALA A 343 27.74 1.20 2.10
N SER A 344 26.68 1.04 1.30
CA SER A 344 26.43 1.88 0.13
C SER A 344 26.21 3.36 0.51
N ILE A 345 25.49 3.64 1.60
CA ILE A 345 25.18 4.99 2.07
C ILE A 345 26.41 5.67 2.67
N LEU A 346 27.17 4.94 3.47
CA LEU A 346 28.37 5.45 4.15
C LEU A 346 29.63 5.41 3.27
N GLY A 347 29.51 4.95 2.01
CA GLY A 347 30.62 4.91 1.06
C GLY A 347 31.75 3.97 1.47
N SER A 348 31.44 2.92 2.22
CA SER A 348 32.38 1.90 2.62
C SER A 348 32.61 0.88 1.50
N THR A 349 33.83 0.44 1.31
CA THR A 349 34.19 -0.62 0.36
C THR A 349 34.01 -2.04 0.94
N SER A 350 33.82 -2.15 2.26
CA SER A 350 33.66 -3.41 2.98
C SER A 350 32.35 -3.39 3.78
N VAL A 351 31.46 -4.33 3.48
CA VAL A 351 30.20 -4.52 4.23
C VAL A 351 30.48 -4.99 5.65
N GLU A 352 31.53 -5.82 5.84
CA GLU A 352 31.89 -6.41 7.13
C GLU A 352 32.41 -5.35 8.14
N GLU A 353 33.03 -4.27 7.65
CA GLU A 353 33.55 -3.17 8.49
C GLU A 353 32.52 -2.06 8.73
N THR A 354 31.37 -2.10 8.03
CA THR A 354 30.34 -1.07 8.15
C THR A 354 29.37 -1.43 9.27
N PRO A 355 29.08 -0.52 10.22
CA PRO A 355 28.12 -0.81 11.28
C PRO A 355 26.71 -0.97 10.71
N SER A 356 26.00 -2.01 11.17
CA SER A 356 24.58 -2.22 10.96
C SER A 356 23.81 -1.63 12.14
N PHE A 357 23.71 -0.30 12.22
CA PHE A 357 23.32 0.40 13.44
C PHE A 357 22.12 -0.22 14.17
N LEU A 358 21.06 -0.64 13.47
CA LEU A 358 19.90 -1.23 14.10
C LEU A 358 20.14 -2.67 14.56
N PHE A 359 20.77 -3.48 13.71
CA PHE A 359 21.06 -4.88 14.02
C PHE A 359 22.05 -4.97 15.20
N ASP A 360 23.06 -4.13 15.22
CA ASP A 360 24.05 -4.07 16.30
C ASP A 360 23.41 -3.66 17.64
N LEU A 361 22.49 -2.69 17.64
CA LEU A 361 21.73 -2.28 18.82
C LEU A 361 20.86 -3.43 19.36
N ILE A 362 20.20 -4.18 18.48
CA ILE A 362 19.36 -5.32 18.88
C ILE A 362 20.23 -6.45 19.43
N LEU A 363 21.35 -6.79 18.79
CA LEU A 363 22.28 -7.79 19.28
C LEU A 363 22.85 -7.43 20.66
N ALA A 364 23.23 -6.16 20.85
CA ALA A 364 23.69 -5.68 22.16
C ALA A 364 22.60 -5.70 23.23
N GLY A 365 21.35 -5.48 22.85
CA GLY A 365 20.17 -5.52 23.73
C GLY A 365 19.52 -6.91 23.88
N GLN A 366 20.03 -7.94 23.20
CA GLN A 366 19.39 -9.25 23.11
C GLN A 366 19.03 -9.85 24.47
N SER A 367 19.88 -9.68 25.48
CA SER A 367 19.62 -10.19 26.83
C SER A 367 18.42 -9.54 27.55
N TYR A 368 17.97 -8.38 27.06
CA TYR A 368 16.82 -7.65 27.60
C TYR A 368 15.53 -7.87 26.77
N ILE A 369 15.64 -8.46 25.59
CA ILE A 369 14.50 -8.73 24.71
C ILE A 369 13.87 -10.04 25.17
N PRO A 370 12.57 -10.08 25.54
CA PRO A 370 11.91 -11.31 25.88
C PRO A 370 11.93 -12.32 24.71
N GLU A 371 12.34 -13.55 24.96
CA GLU A 371 12.31 -14.65 24.00
C GLU A 371 10.87 -15.14 23.77
N SER A 372 10.01 -14.24 23.34
CA SER A 372 8.60 -14.53 23.11
C SER A 372 8.17 -14.05 21.73
N SER A 373 7.85 -14.98 20.86
CA SER A 373 7.31 -14.71 19.52
C SER A 373 6.06 -13.81 19.56
N PHE A 374 5.19 -14.02 20.57
CA PHE A 374 3.98 -13.21 20.76
C PHE A 374 4.32 -11.76 21.11
N ILE A 375 5.25 -11.52 22.04
CA ILE A 375 5.66 -10.16 22.43
C ILE A 375 6.29 -9.45 21.23
N ALA A 376 7.16 -10.13 20.49
CA ALA A 376 7.79 -9.58 19.29
C ALA A 376 6.75 -9.29 18.19
N GLY A 377 5.87 -10.24 17.88
CA GLY A 377 4.86 -10.08 16.85
C GLY A 377 3.87 -8.94 17.15
N PHE A 378 3.34 -8.86 18.37
CA PHE A 378 2.47 -7.76 18.76
C PHE A 378 3.21 -6.44 18.92
N GLY A 379 4.49 -6.45 19.32
CA GLY A 379 5.35 -5.28 19.32
C GLY A 379 5.53 -4.68 17.94
N ILE A 380 5.87 -5.52 16.96
CA ILE A 380 6.01 -5.10 15.55
C ILE A 380 4.66 -4.67 14.97
N LEU A 381 3.56 -5.34 15.27
CA LEU A 381 2.22 -4.90 14.90
C LEU A 381 1.94 -3.48 15.41
N LEU A 382 2.20 -3.24 16.70
CA LEU A 382 1.96 -1.94 17.33
C LEU A 382 2.83 -0.85 16.70
N ILE A 383 4.13 -1.13 16.45
CA ILE A 383 5.01 -0.19 15.75
C ILE A 383 4.48 0.10 14.36
N GLY A 384 4.07 -0.93 13.61
CA GLY A 384 3.42 -0.74 12.32
C GLY A 384 2.18 0.15 12.42
N MET A 385 1.29 -0.10 13.38
CA MET A 385 0.10 0.74 13.59
C MET A 385 0.45 2.19 13.92
N ILE A 386 1.50 2.42 14.72
CA ILE A 386 1.99 3.77 15.06
C ILE A 386 2.53 4.46 13.82
N THR A 387 3.34 3.76 13.02
CA THR A 387 3.90 4.34 11.80
C THR A 387 2.83 4.69 10.77
N GLY A 388 1.74 3.92 10.73
CA GLY A 388 0.57 4.23 9.89
C GLY A 388 -0.17 5.51 10.25
N LEU A 389 0.07 6.11 11.43
CA LEU A 389 -0.57 7.36 11.85
C LEU A 389 -0.19 8.56 10.98
N ASP A 390 0.84 8.46 10.16
CA ASP A 390 1.19 9.48 9.16
C ASP A 390 0.13 9.61 8.04
N GLY A 391 -0.74 8.61 7.89
CA GLY A 391 -1.82 8.58 6.90
C GLY A 391 -1.43 8.09 5.51
N SER A 392 -0.17 7.65 5.31
CA SER A 392 0.29 7.03 4.04
C SER A 392 0.25 5.51 4.08
N GLY A 393 0.59 4.92 5.23
CA GLY A 393 0.76 3.48 5.42
C GLY A 393 2.06 2.90 4.83
N PHE A 394 2.87 3.71 4.13
CA PHE A 394 4.10 3.26 3.47
C PHE A 394 5.38 3.77 4.13
N SER A 395 5.36 4.94 4.72
CA SER A 395 6.54 5.56 5.35
C SER A 395 7.13 4.72 6.49
N GLY A 396 6.30 3.92 7.15
CA GLY A 396 6.71 3.03 8.22
C GLY A 396 7.25 1.67 7.78
N LEU A 397 7.07 1.28 6.50
CA LEU A 397 7.47 -0.04 6.02
C LEU A 397 8.97 -0.30 6.14
N PRO A 398 9.86 0.65 5.82
CA PRO A 398 11.29 0.47 6.06
C PRO A 398 11.64 0.24 7.54
N LEU A 399 10.96 0.93 8.46
CA LEU A 399 11.18 0.74 9.90
C LEU A 399 10.75 -0.65 10.35
N VAL A 400 9.51 -1.05 10.04
CA VAL A 400 9.02 -2.38 10.46
C VAL A 400 9.81 -3.51 9.81
N GLY A 401 10.27 -3.31 8.55
CA GLY A 401 11.16 -4.24 7.86
C GLY A 401 12.50 -4.38 8.60
N ALA A 402 13.20 -3.29 8.83
CA ALA A 402 14.49 -3.28 9.51
C ALA A 402 14.41 -3.90 10.94
N LEU A 403 13.38 -3.53 11.70
CA LEU A 403 13.12 -4.14 13.01
C LEU A 403 12.84 -5.64 12.93
N SER A 404 12.08 -6.07 11.93
CA SER A 404 11.74 -7.49 11.74
C SER A 404 12.97 -8.31 11.37
N GLY A 405 13.84 -7.79 10.49
CA GLY A 405 15.12 -8.41 10.15
C GLY A 405 16.03 -8.58 11.37
N ALA A 406 16.14 -7.53 12.17
CA ALA A 406 17.01 -7.52 13.34
C ALA A 406 16.46 -8.37 14.52
N LEU A 407 15.15 -8.37 14.75
CA LEU A 407 14.52 -9.11 15.86
C LEU A 407 14.30 -10.59 15.56
N GLY A 408 14.03 -10.96 14.31
CA GLY A 408 13.55 -12.28 13.95
C GLY A 408 14.45 -13.40 14.49
N GLN A 409 15.74 -13.30 14.30
CA GLN A 409 16.72 -14.29 14.77
C GLN A 409 16.76 -14.38 16.30
N SER A 410 16.62 -13.26 17.02
CA SER A 410 16.72 -13.23 18.49
C SER A 410 15.48 -13.80 19.19
N VAL A 411 14.30 -13.80 18.51
CA VAL A 411 13.04 -14.29 19.09
C VAL A 411 12.56 -15.61 18.46
N GLY A 412 13.35 -16.20 17.56
CA GLY A 412 13.02 -17.48 16.90
C GLY A 412 11.82 -17.40 15.96
N VAL A 413 11.52 -16.22 15.39
CA VAL A 413 10.47 -16.00 14.39
C VAL A 413 11.11 -15.59 13.09
N ASP A 414 10.64 -16.15 11.97
CA ASP A 414 11.12 -15.76 10.67
C ASP A 414 10.88 -14.25 10.43
N PRO A 415 11.95 -13.48 10.06
CA PRO A 415 11.87 -12.06 9.81
C PRO A 415 10.80 -11.65 8.78
N ALA A 416 10.54 -12.50 7.77
CA ALA A 416 9.50 -12.22 6.79
C ALA A 416 8.09 -12.29 7.40
N THR A 417 7.86 -13.14 8.42
CA THR A 417 6.60 -13.17 9.18
C THR A 417 6.41 -11.89 9.99
N LEU A 418 7.44 -11.49 10.74
CA LEU A 418 7.40 -10.24 11.51
C LEU A 418 7.21 -9.03 10.58
N GLY A 419 7.92 -8.98 9.45
CA GLY A 419 7.78 -7.94 8.45
C GLY A 419 6.38 -7.85 7.89
N ALA A 420 5.77 -8.98 7.56
CA ALA A 420 4.38 -9.03 7.10
C ALA A 420 3.40 -8.54 8.18
N ILE A 421 3.59 -8.91 9.45
CA ILE A 421 2.77 -8.43 10.57
C ILE A 421 2.88 -6.91 10.71
N GLY A 422 4.09 -6.36 10.66
CA GLY A 422 4.33 -4.92 10.73
C GLY A 422 3.72 -4.17 9.54
N GLN A 423 3.85 -4.73 8.33
CA GLN A 423 3.21 -4.21 7.12
C GLN A 423 1.68 -4.17 7.26
N MET A 424 1.06 -5.22 7.82
CA MET A 424 -0.38 -5.20 8.13
C MET A 424 -0.72 -4.03 9.04
N GLY A 425 0.03 -3.84 10.14
CA GLY A 425 -0.18 -2.71 11.06
C GLY A 425 -0.12 -1.36 10.37
N ALA A 426 0.94 -1.10 9.62
CA ALA A 426 1.17 0.19 8.95
C ALA A 426 0.09 0.50 7.90
N ILE A 427 -0.20 -0.45 7.02
CA ILE A 427 -1.12 -0.21 5.90
C ILE A 427 -2.58 -0.20 6.35
N TRP A 428 -3.00 -1.11 7.23
CA TRP A 428 -4.37 -1.10 7.72
C TRP A 428 -4.69 0.16 8.54
N VAL A 429 -3.71 0.77 9.17
CA VAL A 429 -3.90 2.05 9.85
C VAL A 429 -3.82 3.22 8.87
N GLY A 430 -2.70 3.37 8.17
CA GLY A 430 -2.40 4.56 7.35
C GLY A 430 -2.98 4.54 5.94
N GLY A 431 -3.16 3.37 5.35
CA GLY A 431 -3.54 3.22 3.95
C GLY A 431 -4.98 3.63 3.59
N GLY A 432 -5.83 3.92 4.57
CA GLY A 432 -7.18 4.45 4.33
C GLY A 432 -8.32 3.65 4.97
N THR A 433 -8.10 3.12 6.17
CA THR A 433 -9.17 2.47 6.95
C THR A 433 -9.44 3.11 8.31
N LEU A 434 -8.39 3.49 9.06
CA LEU A 434 -8.51 3.97 10.44
C LEU A 434 -8.14 5.43 10.65
N ILE A 435 -7.47 6.07 9.68
CA ILE A 435 -6.97 7.44 9.81
C ILE A 435 -7.80 8.41 8.99
N ALA A 436 -8.41 9.40 9.68
CA ALA A 436 -9.32 10.36 9.05
C ALA A 436 -8.64 11.34 8.07
N TRP A 437 -7.31 11.45 8.09
CA TRP A 437 -6.50 12.32 7.21
C TRP A 437 -5.72 11.52 6.17
N SER A 438 -6.07 10.26 5.94
CA SER A 438 -5.53 9.39 4.89
C SER A 438 -6.42 9.44 3.63
N SER A 439 -6.15 8.57 2.67
CA SER A 439 -6.99 8.37 1.49
C SER A 439 -8.46 7.98 1.81
N LEU A 440 -8.77 7.69 3.06
CA LEU A 440 -10.13 7.48 3.56
C LEU A 440 -11.05 8.70 3.31
N VAL A 441 -10.47 9.92 3.30
CA VAL A 441 -11.22 11.16 2.98
C VAL A 441 -11.89 11.08 1.62
N ALA A 442 -11.19 10.54 0.62
CA ALA A 442 -11.75 10.37 -0.72
C ALA A 442 -12.94 9.41 -0.73
N VAL A 443 -12.82 8.26 -0.04
CA VAL A 443 -13.94 7.29 0.09
C VAL A 443 -15.14 7.93 0.78
N ALA A 444 -14.91 8.63 1.89
CA ALA A 444 -15.95 9.34 2.63
C ALA A 444 -16.64 10.42 1.77
N GLY A 445 -15.86 11.15 0.96
CA GLY A 445 -16.34 12.16 0.04
C GLY A 445 -17.25 11.59 -1.05
N PHE A 446 -16.86 10.50 -1.71
CA PHE A 446 -17.68 9.82 -2.72
C PHE A 446 -18.98 9.26 -2.13
N ALA A 447 -18.95 8.73 -0.91
CA ALA A 447 -20.13 8.22 -0.24
C ALA A 447 -20.98 9.32 0.43
N LYS A 448 -20.47 10.56 0.50
CA LYS A 448 -21.06 11.70 1.22
C LYS A 448 -21.36 11.39 2.69
N VAL A 449 -20.38 10.78 3.37
CA VAL A 449 -20.48 10.43 4.79
C VAL A 449 -19.38 11.13 5.60
N PRO A 450 -19.61 11.41 6.89
CA PRO A 450 -18.56 11.96 7.74
C PRO A 450 -17.41 10.96 7.89
N VAL A 451 -16.18 11.40 7.58
CA VAL A 451 -14.99 10.55 7.66
C VAL A 451 -14.77 9.96 9.05
N MET A 452 -15.06 10.72 10.11
CA MET A 452 -14.94 10.24 11.49
C MET A 452 -15.93 9.13 11.85
N GLU A 453 -17.12 9.12 11.23
CA GLU A 453 -18.06 8.01 11.42
C GLU A 453 -17.53 6.74 10.73
N LEU A 454 -16.95 6.88 9.53
CA LEU A 454 -16.33 5.78 8.80
C LEU A 454 -15.17 5.17 9.61
N VAL A 455 -14.24 6.00 10.14
CA VAL A 455 -13.17 5.57 11.05
C VAL A 455 -13.73 4.79 12.24
N ARG A 456 -14.72 5.36 12.96
CA ARG A 456 -15.27 4.75 14.17
C ARG A 456 -15.93 3.39 13.91
N ARG A 457 -16.59 3.22 12.77
CA ARG A 457 -17.24 1.95 12.40
C ARG A 457 -16.23 0.90 11.92
N SER A 458 -15.12 1.32 11.33
CA SER A 458 -14.05 0.44 10.85
C SER A 458 -13.09 0.02 11.96
N PHE A 459 -12.99 0.79 13.08
CA PHE A 459 -11.96 0.62 14.09
C PHE A 459 -11.97 -0.78 14.73
N ILE A 460 -13.06 -1.19 15.37
CA ILE A 460 -13.16 -2.50 16.03
C ILE A 460 -12.99 -3.63 15.02
N PRO A 461 -13.70 -3.65 13.86
CA PRO A 461 -13.49 -4.68 12.85
C PRO A 461 -12.04 -4.86 12.42
N VAL A 462 -11.32 -3.78 12.16
CA VAL A 462 -9.93 -3.82 11.69
C VAL A 462 -8.99 -4.27 12.81
N VAL A 463 -9.09 -3.69 14.01
CA VAL A 463 -8.21 -4.06 15.13
C VAL A 463 -8.37 -5.53 15.51
N VAL A 464 -9.60 -6.04 15.56
CA VAL A 464 -9.86 -7.47 15.80
C VAL A 464 -9.26 -8.32 14.68
N GLY A 465 -9.40 -7.92 13.42
CA GLY A 465 -8.81 -8.60 12.29
C GLY A 465 -7.27 -8.68 12.38
N LEU A 466 -6.62 -7.56 12.72
CA LEU A 466 -5.16 -7.50 12.90
C LEU A 466 -4.67 -8.41 14.05
N ILE A 467 -5.37 -8.40 15.19
CA ILE A 467 -5.05 -9.28 16.32
C ILE A 467 -5.15 -10.76 15.92
N ILE A 468 -6.26 -11.16 15.29
CA ILE A 468 -6.47 -12.54 14.84
C ILE A 468 -5.42 -12.94 13.80
N ALA A 469 -5.14 -12.09 12.82
CA ALA A 469 -4.14 -12.36 11.79
C ALA A 469 -2.74 -12.51 12.38
N THR A 470 -2.37 -11.67 13.37
CA THR A 470 -1.08 -11.77 14.06
C THR A 470 -0.96 -13.10 14.82
N ILE A 471 -1.98 -13.48 15.59
CA ILE A 471 -1.98 -14.77 16.32
C ILE A 471 -1.82 -15.93 15.34
N ILE A 472 -2.62 -15.96 14.28
CA ILE A 472 -2.59 -17.01 13.28
C ILE A 472 -1.25 -17.03 12.54
N GLY A 473 -0.70 -15.85 12.16
CA GLY A 473 0.59 -15.75 11.50
C GLY A 473 1.74 -16.31 12.32
N LEU A 474 1.78 -15.98 13.61
CA LEU A 474 2.80 -16.49 14.53
C LEU A 474 2.65 -17.99 14.86
N TRP A 475 1.49 -18.57 14.55
CA TRP A 475 1.24 -20.00 14.78
C TRP A 475 1.50 -20.86 13.54
N ILE A 476 1.28 -20.30 12.34
CA ILE A 476 1.41 -21.04 11.06
C ILE A 476 2.83 -20.94 10.51
N PHE A 477 3.48 -19.81 10.69
CA PHE A 477 4.81 -19.50 10.15
C PHE A 477 5.86 -19.41 11.24
#